data_1fac4cf8f5024edb007327dbc7231ae5
#
_entry.id   1fac4cf8f5024edb007327dbc7231ae5
#
_cell.length_a   1.000
_cell.length_b   1.000
_cell.length_c   1.000
_cell.angle_alpha   90.00
_cell.angle_beta   90.00
_cell.angle_gamma   90.00
#
_symmetry.space_group_name_H-M   'P 1'
#
loop_
_entity.id
_entity.type
_entity.pdbx_description
1 polymer ?
#
loop_
_entity_poly.entity_id
_entity_poly.type
_entity_poly.pdbx_seq_one_letter_code
_entity_poly.pdbx_strand_id
1 'polypeptide(L)'
;MSGQFAFPLTVAALQARIADPLRLRADRPAPREDVERAARAGGRMTPAAVLVPLVLHPEPTVLLTLRSADLKAHAGQVSFPGGRLEEGEDPVTAALREAEEEIGLHVGLPEIVGELPPLLTGTGYLVTPVIALLRPPFTLTPHPGEVAETFEYPLSHVTDPAKPERRSREFRGEMREFWVWPHDRHYIWGATASVLVTLASVLRED
;
A
#
# COMPACT_ATOMS: atom_id res chain seq x y z
N MET A 1 25.71 7.63 -0.43
CA MET A 1 25.26 8.49 0.69
C MET A 1 23.98 7.87 1.18
N SER A 2 23.96 7.31 2.39
CA SER A 2 22.79 6.67 3.00
C SER A 2 21.70 7.72 3.17
N GLY A 3 20.55 7.52 2.56
CA GLY A 3 19.38 8.38 2.72
C GLY A 3 18.83 8.28 4.13
N GLN A 4 19.42 9.05 5.03
CA GLN A 4 18.92 9.19 6.38
C GLN A 4 17.65 10.03 6.30
N PHE A 5 16.51 9.49 6.76
CA PHE A 5 15.29 10.28 6.88
C PHE A 5 15.57 11.44 7.83
N ALA A 6 15.12 12.63 7.48
CA ALA A 6 15.33 13.85 8.29
C ALA A 6 14.54 13.85 9.60
N PHE A 7 13.63 12.90 9.76
CA PHE A 7 12.86 12.72 11.00
C PHE A 7 12.94 11.25 11.46
N PRO A 8 12.82 10.99 12.77
CA PRO A 8 12.84 9.64 13.28
C PRO A 8 11.57 8.89 12.83
N LEU A 9 11.73 7.67 12.28
CA LEU A 9 10.61 6.77 11.96
C LEU A 9 10.06 6.19 13.28
N THR A 10 9.27 6.98 14.00
CA THR A 10 8.57 6.60 15.22
C THR A 10 7.07 6.75 15.02
N VAL A 11 6.27 6.04 15.82
CA VAL A 11 4.81 6.15 15.76
C VAL A 11 4.37 7.60 15.91
N ALA A 12 4.85 8.30 16.93
CA ALA A 12 4.45 9.68 17.18
C ALA A 12 4.81 10.64 16.03
N ALA A 13 6.02 10.52 15.46
CA ALA A 13 6.43 11.36 14.34
C ALA A 13 5.61 11.08 13.08
N LEU A 14 5.32 9.83 12.79
CA LEU A 14 4.50 9.45 11.64
C LEU A 14 3.03 9.84 11.83
N GLN A 15 2.48 9.67 13.05
CA GLN A 15 1.11 10.11 13.36
C GLN A 15 0.94 11.62 13.16
N ALA A 16 1.91 12.42 13.63
CA ALA A 16 1.87 13.86 13.41
C ALA A 16 1.86 14.22 11.90
N ARG A 17 2.61 13.48 11.09
CA ARG A 17 2.65 13.69 9.63
C ARG A 17 1.38 13.23 8.93
N ILE A 18 0.78 12.12 9.35
CA ILE A 18 -0.51 11.65 8.83
C ILE A 18 -1.64 12.62 9.17
N ALA A 19 -1.58 13.24 10.36
CA ALA A 19 -2.58 14.22 10.78
C ALA A 19 -2.47 15.57 10.05
N ASP A 20 -1.36 15.83 9.32
CA ASP A 20 -1.19 17.07 8.56
C ASP A 20 -1.95 17.01 7.22
N PRO A 21 -3.02 17.83 7.05
CA PRO A 21 -3.80 17.82 5.81
C PRO A 21 -3.00 18.27 4.59
N LEU A 22 -1.92 19.06 4.77
CA LEU A 22 -1.07 19.53 3.67
C LEU A 22 -0.29 18.37 3.04
N ARG A 23 0.16 17.43 3.86
CA ARG A 23 0.89 16.23 3.39
C ARG A 23 -0.01 15.24 2.67
N LEU A 24 -1.28 15.18 3.03
CA LEU A 24 -2.25 14.29 2.40
C LEU A 24 -2.88 14.88 1.14
N ARG A 25 -2.65 16.16 0.84
CA ARG A 25 -3.12 16.83 -0.39
C ARG A 25 -2.26 16.53 -1.62
N ALA A 26 -1.07 15.96 -1.45
CA ALA A 26 -0.16 15.71 -2.55
C ALA A 26 -0.80 14.83 -3.62
N ASP A 27 -1.11 15.46 -4.75
CA ASP A 27 -1.41 14.88 -6.08
C ASP A 27 -2.28 13.61 -6.13
N ARG A 28 -3.40 13.65 -5.42
CA ARG A 28 -4.46 12.69 -5.66
C ARG A 28 -5.54 13.29 -6.56
N PRO A 29 -5.55 12.89 -7.78
CA PRO A 29 -6.84 12.52 -8.30
C PRO A 29 -7.05 11.03 -7.95
N ALA A 30 -7.99 10.69 -7.03
CA ALA A 30 -8.80 9.53 -7.38
C ALA A 30 -9.20 9.81 -8.84
N PRO A 31 -8.85 8.95 -9.80
CA PRO A 31 -9.25 9.22 -11.17
C PRO A 31 -10.75 9.51 -11.10
N ARG A 32 -11.20 10.62 -11.66
CA ARG A 32 -12.63 11.00 -11.74
C ARG A 32 -13.48 9.78 -12.14
N GLU A 33 -12.89 8.95 -12.97
CA GLU A 33 -13.40 7.70 -13.48
C GLU A 33 -13.67 6.63 -12.41
N ASP A 34 -12.87 6.54 -11.36
CA ASP A 34 -13.09 5.55 -10.31
C ASP A 34 -14.23 5.97 -9.39
N VAL A 35 -14.37 7.28 -9.12
CA VAL A 35 -15.50 7.85 -8.39
C VAL A 35 -16.79 7.70 -9.22
N GLU A 36 -16.75 8.00 -10.51
CA GLU A 36 -17.90 7.85 -11.41
C GLU A 36 -18.30 6.38 -11.60
N ARG A 37 -17.31 5.48 -11.62
CA ARG A 37 -17.58 4.04 -11.71
C ARG A 37 -18.21 3.50 -10.43
N ALA A 38 -17.76 3.90 -9.26
CA ALA A 38 -18.41 3.57 -8.00
C ALA A 38 -19.85 4.07 -7.97
N ALA A 39 -20.08 5.28 -8.47
CA ALA A 39 -21.44 5.83 -8.61
C ALA A 39 -22.30 5.01 -9.59
N ARG A 40 -21.75 4.60 -10.76
CA ARG A 40 -22.44 3.77 -11.77
C ARG A 40 -22.69 2.32 -11.29
N ALA A 41 -21.82 1.78 -10.43
CA ALA A 41 -22.00 0.46 -9.82
C ALA A 41 -23.04 0.44 -8.68
N GLY A 42 -23.85 1.50 -8.55
CA GLY A 42 -24.87 1.62 -7.52
C GLY A 42 -24.32 1.97 -6.13
N GLY A 43 -23.11 2.52 -6.08
CA GLY A 43 -22.48 2.97 -4.84
C GLY A 43 -22.03 1.86 -3.89
N ARG A 44 -22.16 0.61 -4.26
CA ARG A 44 -21.71 -0.52 -3.44
C ARG A 44 -20.21 -0.75 -3.64
N MET A 45 -19.42 -0.19 -2.74
CA MET A 45 -17.98 -0.45 -2.65
C MET A 45 -17.74 -1.58 -1.67
N THR A 46 -16.78 -2.46 -1.98
CA THR A 46 -16.36 -3.50 -1.05
C THR A 46 -15.27 -2.93 -0.14
N PRO A 47 -15.51 -2.81 1.18
CA PRO A 47 -14.47 -2.38 2.10
C PRO A 47 -13.31 -3.38 2.10
N ALA A 48 -12.09 -2.85 2.11
CA ALA A 48 -10.86 -3.63 2.18
C ALA A 48 -9.79 -2.85 2.96
N ALA A 49 -8.83 -3.56 3.52
CA ALA A 49 -7.68 -2.94 4.16
C ALA A 49 -6.39 -3.63 3.74
N VAL A 50 -5.31 -2.87 3.74
CA VAL A 50 -3.97 -3.39 3.49
C VAL A 50 -3.02 -2.91 4.56
N LEU A 51 -2.12 -3.78 5.02
CA LEU A 51 -1.04 -3.39 5.92
C LEU A 51 0.09 -2.78 5.08
N VAL A 52 0.61 -1.65 5.53
CA VAL A 52 1.77 -0.96 4.96
C VAL A 52 2.93 -1.06 5.96
N PRO A 53 3.67 -2.19 5.99
CA PRO A 53 4.69 -2.42 6.99
C PRO A 53 5.96 -1.67 6.63
N LEU A 54 6.39 -0.73 7.48
CA LEU A 54 7.66 -0.05 7.39
C LEU A 54 8.67 -0.81 8.25
N VAL A 55 9.59 -1.52 7.60
CA VAL A 55 10.60 -2.34 8.28
C VAL A 55 11.78 -1.47 8.70
N LEU A 56 12.06 -1.46 10.00
CA LEU A 56 13.05 -0.58 10.62
C LEU A 56 14.46 -1.20 10.60
N HIS A 57 14.97 -1.49 9.41
CA HIS A 57 16.41 -1.74 9.19
C HIS A 57 17.22 -0.44 9.35
N PRO A 58 18.57 -0.50 9.41
CA PRO A 58 19.42 0.71 9.30
C PRO A 58 19.11 1.54 8.05
N GLU A 59 18.76 0.88 6.93
CA GLU A 59 18.14 1.47 5.75
C GLU A 59 16.68 0.97 5.70
N PRO A 60 15.69 1.78 6.11
CA PRO A 60 14.32 1.32 6.21
C PRO A 60 13.70 0.96 4.87
N THR A 61 12.81 -0.02 4.90
CA THR A 61 12.13 -0.55 3.72
C THR A 61 10.62 -0.60 3.94
N VAL A 62 9.88 -0.83 2.88
CA VAL A 62 8.47 -1.21 2.93
C VAL A 62 8.32 -2.64 2.42
N LEU A 63 7.57 -3.46 3.17
CA LEU A 63 7.32 -4.86 2.83
C LEU A 63 6.15 -4.97 1.84
N LEU A 64 6.37 -5.72 0.77
CA LEU A 64 5.41 -5.98 -0.29
C LEU A 64 5.30 -7.49 -0.57
N THR A 65 4.22 -7.89 -1.21
CA THR A 65 3.97 -9.25 -1.66
C THR A 65 3.87 -9.32 -3.18
N LEU A 66 4.28 -10.42 -3.77
CA LEU A 66 3.94 -10.82 -5.12
C LEU A 66 2.84 -11.89 -5.03
N ARG A 67 1.67 -11.59 -5.56
CA ARG A 67 0.54 -12.51 -5.55
C ARG A 67 0.82 -13.76 -6.41
N SER A 68 0.32 -14.91 -5.96
CA SER A 68 0.46 -16.16 -6.72
C SER A 68 -0.10 -16.04 -8.13
N ALA A 69 0.56 -16.66 -9.09
CA ALA A 69 0.10 -16.73 -10.48
C ALA A 69 -1.15 -17.60 -10.65
N ASP A 70 -1.46 -18.46 -9.67
CA ASP A 70 -2.60 -19.38 -9.70
C ASP A 70 -3.92 -18.73 -9.25
N LEU A 71 -3.87 -17.48 -8.77
CA LEU A 71 -5.05 -16.74 -8.34
C LEU A 71 -5.95 -16.37 -9.52
N LYS A 72 -7.27 -16.44 -9.32
CA LYS A 72 -8.27 -16.05 -10.33
C LYS A 72 -8.29 -14.55 -10.64
N ALA A 73 -7.85 -13.72 -9.69
CA ALA A 73 -7.83 -12.27 -9.81
C ALA A 73 -6.49 -11.71 -9.31
N HIS A 74 -5.99 -10.69 -10.02
CA HIS A 74 -4.75 -10.02 -9.67
C HIS A 74 -3.51 -10.93 -9.58
N ALA A 75 -3.52 -12.05 -10.31
CA ALA A 75 -2.42 -13.00 -10.38
C ALA A 75 -1.11 -12.32 -10.80
N GLY A 76 -0.02 -12.61 -10.11
CA GLY A 76 1.30 -12.08 -10.39
C GLY A 76 1.45 -10.56 -10.18
N GLN A 77 0.49 -9.90 -9.53
CA GLN A 77 0.60 -8.47 -9.20
C GLN A 77 1.29 -8.26 -7.86
N VAL A 78 2.01 -7.15 -7.76
CA VAL A 78 2.54 -6.68 -6.49
C VAL A 78 1.43 -6.02 -5.68
N SER A 79 1.34 -6.38 -4.41
CA SER A 79 0.39 -5.80 -3.46
C SER A 79 1.04 -5.59 -2.09
N PHE A 80 0.39 -4.81 -1.26
CA PHE A 80 0.54 -4.93 0.18
C PHE A 80 -0.24 -6.15 0.66
N PRO A 81 0.17 -6.80 1.76
CA PRO A 81 -0.66 -7.84 2.39
C PRO A 81 -1.99 -7.22 2.83
N GLY A 82 -3.09 -7.90 2.56
CA GLY A 82 -4.41 -7.39 2.90
C GLY A 82 -5.54 -7.91 2.02
N GLY A 83 -6.76 -7.66 2.46
CA GLY A 83 -7.96 -8.17 1.82
C GLY A 83 -9.22 -7.45 2.23
N ARG A 84 -10.36 -8.15 2.12
CA ARG A 84 -11.68 -7.61 2.45
C ARG A 84 -11.89 -7.53 3.94
N LEU A 85 -12.63 -6.51 4.39
CA LEU A 85 -13.14 -6.50 5.75
C LEU A 85 -14.25 -7.55 5.89
N GLU A 86 -14.21 -8.29 6.99
CA GLU A 86 -15.33 -9.13 7.43
C GLU A 86 -16.42 -8.27 8.09
N GLU A 87 -17.59 -8.86 8.34
CA GLU A 87 -18.70 -8.15 8.95
C GLU A 87 -18.37 -7.69 10.36
N GLY A 88 -18.43 -6.38 10.61
CA GLY A 88 -18.09 -5.77 11.89
C GLY A 88 -16.60 -5.55 12.15
N GLU A 89 -15.75 -5.90 11.19
CA GLU A 89 -14.30 -5.73 11.30
C GLU A 89 -13.88 -4.29 10.97
N ASP A 90 -12.93 -3.74 11.73
CA ASP A 90 -12.29 -2.47 11.43
C ASP A 90 -11.07 -2.67 10.50
N PRO A 91 -10.59 -1.60 9.82
CA PRO A 91 -9.48 -1.72 8.88
C PRO A 91 -8.17 -2.24 9.48
N VAL A 92 -7.88 -1.90 10.74
CA VAL A 92 -6.63 -2.33 11.40
C VAL A 92 -6.68 -3.83 11.65
N THR A 93 -7.79 -4.31 12.20
CA THR A 93 -8.01 -5.74 12.45
C THR A 93 -7.91 -6.55 11.15
N ALA A 94 -8.61 -6.10 10.09
CA ALA A 94 -8.57 -6.76 8.79
C ALA A 94 -7.14 -6.82 8.20
N ALA A 95 -6.42 -5.71 8.22
CA ALA A 95 -5.06 -5.65 7.69
C ALA A 95 -4.09 -6.57 8.43
N LEU A 96 -4.22 -6.69 9.75
CA LEU A 96 -3.39 -7.57 10.57
C LEU A 96 -3.75 -9.05 10.34
N ARG A 97 -5.04 -9.40 10.32
CA ARG A 97 -5.52 -10.77 10.04
C ARG A 97 -5.03 -11.26 8.68
N GLU A 98 -5.27 -10.48 7.64
CA GLU A 98 -4.85 -10.80 6.28
C GLU A 98 -3.31 -10.95 6.16
N ALA A 99 -2.54 -10.09 6.84
CA ALA A 99 -1.08 -10.22 6.86
C ALA A 99 -0.62 -11.49 7.58
N GLU A 100 -1.32 -11.91 8.64
CA GLU A 100 -1.03 -13.20 9.29
C GLU A 100 -1.39 -14.38 8.38
N GLU A 101 -2.54 -14.34 7.71
CA GLU A 101 -3.00 -15.39 6.78
C GLU A 101 -2.13 -15.48 5.52
N GLU A 102 -1.82 -14.36 4.87
CA GLU A 102 -1.08 -14.31 3.61
C GLU A 102 0.42 -14.57 3.77
N ILE A 103 1.05 -14.01 4.81
CA ILE A 103 2.52 -14.03 4.96
C ILE A 103 3.02 -14.53 6.31
N GLY A 104 2.14 -15.01 7.19
CA GLY A 104 2.51 -15.52 8.51
C GLY A 104 3.08 -14.45 9.46
N LEU A 105 2.77 -13.19 9.22
CA LEU A 105 3.20 -12.09 10.08
C LEU A 105 2.32 -12.06 11.34
N HIS A 106 2.88 -12.48 12.48
CA HIS A 106 2.14 -12.51 13.73
C HIS A 106 1.56 -11.14 14.09
N VAL A 107 0.26 -11.05 14.39
CA VAL A 107 -0.50 -9.81 14.61
C VAL A 107 0.06 -8.91 15.72
N GLY A 108 0.81 -9.44 16.66
CA GLY A 108 1.44 -8.68 17.75
C GLY A 108 2.77 -8.02 17.41
N LEU A 109 3.30 -8.22 16.20
CA LEU A 109 4.60 -7.63 15.81
C LEU A 109 4.48 -6.22 15.23
N PRO A 110 3.48 -5.90 14.37
CA PRO A 110 3.33 -4.57 13.82
C PRO A 110 2.88 -3.55 14.87
N GLU A 111 3.64 -2.48 15.04
CA GLU A 111 3.28 -1.33 15.86
C GLU A 111 2.46 -0.35 14.99
N ILE A 112 1.14 -0.31 15.20
CA ILE A 112 0.23 0.47 14.37
C ILE A 112 0.49 1.97 14.54
N VAL A 113 0.67 2.66 13.42
CA VAL A 113 0.84 4.12 13.35
C VAL A 113 -0.51 4.80 13.14
N GLY A 114 -1.29 4.33 12.17
CA GLY A 114 -2.57 4.91 11.78
C GLY A 114 -2.93 4.55 10.34
N GLU A 115 -3.98 5.19 9.84
CA GLU A 115 -4.54 4.94 8.51
C GLU A 115 -4.21 6.07 7.55
N LEU A 116 -3.90 5.73 6.30
CA LEU A 116 -3.92 6.69 5.20
C LEU A 116 -5.36 6.84 4.67
N PRO A 117 -5.65 7.95 3.98
CA PRO A 117 -6.95 8.13 3.33
C PRO A 117 -7.29 6.94 2.42
N PRO A 118 -8.54 6.46 2.47
CA PRO A 118 -8.97 5.34 1.65
C PRO A 118 -8.81 5.60 0.16
N LEU A 119 -8.44 4.57 -0.58
CA LEU A 119 -8.27 4.56 -2.02
C LEU A 119 -9.40 3.77 -2.67
N LEU A 120 -10.13 4.39 -3.59
CA LEU A 120 -11.08 3.68 -4.44
C LEU A 120 -10.34 3.05 -5.62
N THR A 121 -10.47 1.73 -5.77
CA THR A 121 -9.84 1.01 -6.88
C THR A 121 -10.79 0.88 -8.07
N GLY A 122 -10.23 0.76 -9.28
CA GLY A 122 -11.02 0.51 -10.49
C GLY A 122 -11.79 -0.82 -10.49
N THR A 123 -11.56 -1.69 -9.52
CA THR A 123 -12.25 -2.97 -9.33
C THR A 123 -13.38 -2.90 -8.29
N GLY A 124 -13.66 -1.69 -7.73
CA GLY A 124 -14.78 -1.46 -6.82
C GLY A 124 -14.46 -1.71 -5.34
N TYR A 125 -13.20 -1.74 -4.97
CA TYR A 125 -12.78 -1.79 -3.57
C TYR A 125 -12.50 -0.39 -3.03
N LEU A 126 -12.93 -0.14 -1.80
CA LEU A 126 -12.49 0.99 -0.99
C LEU A 126 -11.42 0.47 -0.03
N VAL A 127 -10.16 0.70 -0.38
CA VAL A 127 -9.02 0.15 0.34
C VAL A 127 -8.49 1.17 1.33
N THR A 128 -8.47 0.81 2.62
CA THR A 128 -7.84 1.60 3.69
C THR A 128 -6.42 1.09 3.94
N PRO A 129 -5.37 1.88 3.63
CA PRO A 129 -4.00 1.50 3.97
C PRO A 129 -3.71 1.80 5.45
N VAL A 130 -3.22 0.79 6.17
CA VAL A 130 -2.84 0.85 7.59
C VAL A 130 -1.32 0.86 7.70
N ILE A 131 -0.73 1.96 8.14
CA ILE A 131 0.72 2.05 8.35
C ILE A 131 1.09 1.40 9.67
N ALA A 132 2.12 0.55 9.64
CA ALA A 132 2.70 -0.05 10.82
C ALA A 132 4.23 -0.04 10.78
N LEU A 133 4.87 0.10 11.94
CA LEU A 133 6.30 -0.12 12.09
C LEU A 133 6.55 -1.60 12.43
N LEU A 134 7.51 -2.19 11.77
CA LEU A 134 7.92 -3.58 11.97
C LEU A 134 9.41 -3.64 12.31
N ARG A 135 9.73 -4.16 13.47
CA ARG A 135 11.12 -4.24 13.97
C ARG A 135 11.72 -5.62 13.76
N PRO A 136 12.82 -5.74 13.01
CA PRO A 136 13.57 -7.00 12.95
C PRO A 136 14.15 -7.39 14.32
N PRO A 137 14.39 -8.71 14.60
CA PRO A 137 14.12 -9.83 13.68
C PRO A 137 12.66 -10.33 13.73
N PHE A 138 12.15 -10.74 12.58
CA PHE A 138 10.87 -11.45 12.45
C PHE A 138 10.97 -12.51 11.35
N THR A 139 10.04 -13.44 11.33
CA THR A 139 9.97 -14.48 10.31
C THR A 139 8.65 -14.37 9.57
N LEU A 140 8.70 -14.52 8.25
CA LEU A 140 7.53 -14.60 7.39
C LEU A 140 7.38 -16.01 6.85
N THR A 141 6.15 -16.46 6.71
CA THR A 141 5.80 -17.76 6.12
C THR A 141 4.69 -17.53 5.09
N PRO A 142 5.04 -17.14 3.85
CA PRO A 142 4.05 -16.89 2.81
C PRO A 142 3.17 -18.12 2.56
N HIS A 143 1.85 -17.90 2.45
CA HIS A 143 0.90 -18.93 2.06
C HIS A 143 1.03 -19.20 0.55
N PRO A 144 1.48 -20.39 0.09
CA PRO A 144 1.87 -20.62 -1.30
C PRO A 144 0.72 -20.43 -2.32
N GLY A 145 -0.54 -20.65 -1.85
CA GLY A 145 -1.74 -20.46 -2.67
C GLY A 145 -2.09 -19.00 -2.96
N GLU A 146 -1.53 -18.07 -2.17
CA GLU A 146 -1.89 -16.65 -2.26
C GLU A 146 -0.70 -15.76 -2.56
N VAL A 147 0.46 -16.03 -1.97
CA VAL A 147 1.68 -15.23 -2.08
C VAL A 147 2.82 -16.07 -2.62
N ALA A 148 3.33 -15.69 -3.78
CA ALA A 148 4.49 -16.34 -4.39
C ALA A 148 5.80 -15.88 -3.77
N GLU A 149 5.90 -14.62 -3.35
CA GLU A 149 7.11 -14.02 -2.80
C GLU A 149 6.75 -12.85 -1.89
N THR A 150 7.53 -12.66 -0.81
CA THR A 150 7.59 -11.40 -0.06
C THR A 150 8.91 -10.72 -0.37
N PHE A 151 8.91 -9.41 -0.53
CA PHE A 151 10.11 -8.64 -0.77
C PHE A 151 10.02 -7.26 -0.14
N GLU A 152 11.17 -6.65 0.06
CA GLU A 152 11.29 -5.34 0.66
C GLU A 152 11.73 -4.32 -0.38
N TYR A 153 11.11 -3.14 -0.36
CA TYR A 153 11.42 -2.03 -1.25
C TYR A 153 11.96 -0.84 -0.45
N PRO A 154 13.12 -0.27 -0.80
CA PRO A 154 13.75 0.78 -0.02
C PRO A 154 12.87 2.01 0.14
N LEU A 155 12.68 2.51 1.37
CA LEU A 155 11.92 3.75 1.61
C LEU A 155 12.60 4.98 0.97
N SER A 156 13.93 4.96 0.80
CA SER A 156 14.66 5.98 0.04
C SER A 156 14.18 6.08 -1.42
N HIS A 157 13.77 4.97 -2.02
CA HIS A 157 13.15 4.97 -3.35
C HIS A 157 11.71 5.46 -3.31
N VAL A 158 10.95 5.16 -2.24
CA VAL A 158 9.58 5.66 -2.07
C VAL A 158 9.57 7.18 -1.89
N THR A 159 10.55 7.74 -1.19
CA THR A 159 10.64 9.18 -0.95
C THR A 159 11.29 9.97 -2.09
N ASP A 160 11.96 9.30 -3.04
CA ASP A 160 12.55 9.96 -4.20
C ASP A 160 11.45 10.45 -5.17
N PRO A 161 11.29 11.78 -5.37
CA PRO A 161 10.25 12.31 -6.25
C PRO A 161 10.44 11.96 -7.72
N ALA A 162 11.65 11.55 -8.12
CA ALA A 162 11.96 11.18 -9.50
C ALA A 162 11.58 9.72 -9.84
N LYS A 163 11.23 8.90 -8.84
CA LYS A 163 10.96 7.47 -9.05
C LYS A 163 9.56 7.15 -9.59
N PRO A 164 8.44 7.74 -9.08
CA PRO A 164 7.13 7.39 -9.58
C PRO A 164 6.93 7.89 -11.01
N GLU A 165 6.49 7.00 -11.89
CA GLU A 165 6.18 7.30 -13.29
C GLU A 165 4.68 7.36 -13.51
N ARG A 166 4.22 8.34 -14.29
CA ARG A 166 2.84 8.35 -14.80
C ARG A 166 2.83 7.62 -16.14
N ARG A 167 1.97 6.63 -16.26
CA ARG A 167 1.72 5.90 -17.51
C ARG A 167 0.24 5.94 -17.83
N SER A 168 -0.07 5.87 -19.11
CA SER A 168 -1.43 5.78 -19.61
C SER A 168 -1.61 4.51 -20.43
N ARG A 169 -2.81 3.93 -20.35
CA ARG A 169 -3.21 2.77 -21.14
C ARG A 169 -4.69 2.88 -21.50
N GLU A 170 -5.01 2.53 -22.73
CA GLU A 170 -6.39 2.37 -23.12
C GLU A 170 -7.01 1.13 -22.43
N PHE A 171 -8.16 1.33 -21.80
CA PHE A 171 -8.95 0.27 -21.20
C PHE A 171 -10.43 0.48 -21.50
N ARG A 172 -11.05 -0.44 -22.28
CA ARG A 172 -12.45 -0.37 -22.71
C ARG A 172 -12.81 0.91 -23.47
N GLY A 173 -11.91 1.39 -24.33
CA GLY A 173 -12.11 2.61 -25.13
C GLY A 173 -11.82 3.93 -24.39
N GLU A 174 -11.37 3.90 -23.14
CA GLU A 174 -10.98 5.06 -22.36
C GLU A 174 -9.49 5.04 -22.03
N MET A 175 -8.79 6.17 -22.21
CA MET A 175 -7.40 6.30 -21.76
C MET A 175 -7.38 6.45 -20.25
N ARG A 176 -6.62 5.60 -19.56
CA ARG A 176 -6.45 5.64 -18.11
C ARG A 176 -5.03 5.92 -17.73
N GLU A 177 -4.86 6.86 -16.84
CA GLU A 177 -3.59 7.15 -16.21
C GLU A 177 -3.46 6.36 -14.91
N PHE A 178 -2.25 5.85 -14.65
CA PHE A 178 -1.91 5.15 -13.43
C PHE A 178 -0.46 5.39 -13.05
N TRP A 179 -0.17 5.22 -11.77
CA TRP A 179 1.19 5.27 -11.27
C TRP A 179 1.90 3.93 -11.48
N VAL A 180 3.19 4.01 -11.76
CA VAL A 180 4.14 2.89 -11.79
C VAL A 180 5.33 3.28 -10.94
N TRP A 181 5.77 2.33 -10.10
CA TRP A 181 7.02 2.46 -9.37
C TRP A 181 8.05 1.53 -9.98
N PRO A 182 9.22 2.04 -10.43
CA PRO A 182 10.24 1.20 -11.05
C PRO A 182 10.85 0.24 -10.04
N HIS A 183 10.98 -1.01 -10.47
CA HIS A 183 11.65 -2.08 -9.74
C HIS A 183 12.25 -3.06 -10.75
N ASP A 184 13.44 -3.62 -10.45
CA ASP A 184 14.20 -4.42 -11.42
C ASP A 184 13.51 -5.73 -11.80
N ARG A 185 12.78 -6.35 -10.84
CA ARG A 185 12.12 -7.65 -11.03
C ARG A 185 10.60 -7.60 -11.03
N HIS A 186 10.01 -6.57 -10.43
CA HIS A 186 8.58 -6.51 -10.20
C HIS A 186 7.95 -5.28 -10.83
N TYR A 187 6.73 -5.42 -11.34
CA TYR A 187 5.97 -4.30 -11.87
C TYR A 187 5.00 -3.77 -10.81
N ILE A 188 5.41 -2.68 -10.13
CA ILE A 188 4.61 -2.06 -9.06
C ILE A 188 3.75 -0.98 -9.69
N TRP A 189 2.43 -1.19 -9.73
CA TRP A 189 1.49 -0.30 -10.41
C TRP A 189 0.11 -0.26 -9.74
N GLY A 190 -0.79 0.57 -10.25
CA GLY A 190 -2.20 0.60 -9.86
C GLY A 190 -2.40 1.02 -8.41
N ALA A 191 -3.22 0.27 -7.67
CA ALA A 191 -3.56 0.57 -6.27
C ALA A 191 -2.31 0.61 -5.37
N THR A 192 -1.42 -0.37 -5.51
CA THR A 192 -0.17 -0.45 -4.74
C THR A 192 0.71 0.78 -4.97
N ALA A 193 0.91 1.17 -6.23
CA ALA A 193 1.67 2.36 -6.57
C ALA A 193 1.00 3.64 -6.05
N SER A 194 -0.34 3.71 -6.05
CA SER A 194 -1.08 4.85 -5.50
C SER A 194 -0.93 4.98 -3.98
N VAL A 195 -0.90 3.85 -3.26
CA VAL A 195 -0.61 3.85 -1.82
C VAL A 195 0.81 4.33 -1.56
N LEU A 196 1.80 3.88 -2.36
CA LEU A 196 3.19 4.36 -2.26
C LEU A 196 3.31 5.86 -2.51
N VAL A 197 2.56 6.45 -3.46
CA VAL A 197 2.51 7.91 -3.68
C VAL A 197 2.02 8.63 -2.43
N THR A 198 0.97 8.12 -1.78
CA THR A 198 0.46 8.72 -0.55
C THR A 198 1.45 8.56 0.61
N LEU A 199 2.03 7.37 0.75
CA LEU A 199 3.07 7.13 1.74
C LEU A 199 4.25 8.10 1.53
N ALA A 200 4.69 8.28 0.28
CA ALA A 200 5.75 9.21 -0.06
C ALA A 200 5.45 10.64 0.41
N SER A 201 4.20 11.12 0.27
CA SER A 201 3.80 12.46 0.73
C SER A 201 3.87 12.63 2.24
N VAL A 202 3.65 11.53 3.00
CA VAL A 202 3.81 11.52 4.45
C VAL A 202 5.28 11.49 4.85
N LEU A 203 6.11 10.76 4.10
CA LEU A 203 7.50 10.51 4.46
C LEU A 203 8.48 11.58 3.96
N ARG A 204 8.16 12.32 2.89
CA ARG A 204 9.03 13.37 2.33
C ARG A 204 9.17 14.55 3.29
N GLU A 205 10.32 15.20 3.20
CA GLU A 205 10.51 16.53 3.74
C GLU A 205 9.74 17.58 2.92
N ASP A 206 9.50 18.74 3.54
CA ASP A 206 8.91 19.91 2.87
C ASP A 206 9.91 20.56 1.93
#